data_450ded73376bed5cb20a3f88d058232f
#
_entry.id   450ded73376bed5cb20a3f88d058232f
#
_cell.length_a   1.000
_cell.length_b   1.000
_cell.length_c   1.000
_cell.angle_alpha   90.00
_cell.angle_beta   90.00
_cell.angle_gamma   90.00
#
_symmetry.space_group_name_H-M   'P 1'
#
loop_
_entity.id
_entity.type
_entity.pdbx_description
1 polymer ?
#
loop_
_entity_poly.entity_id
_entity_poly.type
_entity_poly.pdbx_seq_one_letter_code
_entity_poly.pdbx_strand_id
1 'polypeptide(L)'
;VLYAIIPVILDGVERKLKAALQSRIGPPVTQTIYDLLKLVLVKEIKTQPTILYVYLSLTSSIVTGLASLYYITLYALRGDQVDMFYALALFAITTSTHTVTPLIVPNPYSFIGGIREVVLGVVNEAALITSISLYTIMAQRSMLKSTQWVIIIAVALVALTAFIASYVASSRVPFDIAEAEPEVASGIFVEFSGSVLALNIYSLLLRRLIVKLLVLAPTVGLLYGFSLTGLLVVLLLLPATWVTYATVAVILGRSRVDVAPLTLAKIYITLILISITVLLVQAYV
;
A
#
# COMPACT_ATOMS: atom_id res chain seq x y z
N VAL A 1 -11.26 -15.70 -0.74
CA VAL A 1 -12.48 -15.02 -0.25
C VAL A 1 -12.16 -14.12 0.94
N LEU A 2 -11.41 -14.62 1.95
CA LEU A 2 -11.09 -13.85 3.16
C LEU A 2 -10.41 -12.49 2.85
N TYR A 3 -9.36 -12.49 2.02
CA TYR A 3 -8.63 -11.28 1.64
C TYR A 3 -9.46 -10.25 0.86
N ALA A 4 -10.54 -10.65 0.23
CA ALA A 4 -11.42 -9.72 -0.48
C ALA A 4 -12.29 -8.90 0.49
N ILE A 5 -12.61 -9.44 1.65
CA ILE A 5 -13.52 -8.81 2.63
C ILE A 5 -12.74 -8.03 3.70
N ILE A 6 -11.58 -8.50 4.11
CA ILE A 6 -10.75 -7.88 5.17
C ILE A 6 -10.54 -6.37 4.96
N PRO A 7 -10.10 -5.87 3.78
CA PRO A 7 -9.80 -4.44 3.62
C PRO A 7 -11.04 -3.56 3.79
N VAL A 8 -12.21 -4.05 3.42
CA VAL A 8 -13.48 -3.32 3.55
C VAL A 8 -13.89 -3.19 5.01
N ILE A 9 -13.73 -4.26 5.81
CA ILE A 9 -14.01 -4.24 7.25
C ILE A 9 -13.02 -3.34 7.98
N LEU A 10 -11.72 -3.45 7.66
CA LEU A 10 -10.68 -2.64 8.30
C LEU A 10 -10.82 -1.15 7.97
N ASP A 11 -11.30 -0.79 6.79
CA ASP A 11 -11.65 0.60 6.46
C ASP A 11 -12.80 1.12 7.34
N GLY A 12 -13.83 0.31 7.58
CA GLY A 12 -14.91 0.67 8.51
C GLY A 12 -14.42 0.89 9.94
N VAL A 13 -13.48 0.06 10.42
CA VAL A 13 -12.82 0.26 11.73
C VAL A 13 -12.02 1.56 11.73
N GLU A 14 -11.28 1.84 10.65
CA GLU A 14 -10.50 3.08 10.49
C GLU A 14 -11.38 4.33 10.55
N ARG A 15 -12.52 4.33 9.84
CA ARG A 15 -13.48 5.45 9.84
C ARG A 15 -14.03 5.71 11.25
N LYS A 16 -14.36 4.65 11.98
CA LYS A 16 -14.83 4.75 13.37
C LYS A 16 -13.74 5.28 14.31
N LEU A 17 -12.52 4.79 14.16
CA LEU A 17 -11.37 5.24 14.94
C LEU A 17 -11.05 6.72 14.70
N LYS A 18 -10.98 7.13 13.43
CA LYS A 18 -10.74 8.54 13.05
C LYS A 18 -11.79 9.47 13.66
N ALA A 19 -13.06 9.09 13.63
CA ALA A 19 -14.14 9.86 14.23
C ALA A 19 -13.97 9.98 15.76
N ALA A 20 -13.64 8.88 16.44
CA ALA A 20 -13.39 8.88 17.89
C ALA A 20 -12.21 9.78 18.27
N LEU A 21 -11.09 9.72 17.53
CA LEU A 21 -9.92 10.59 17.75
C LEU A 21 -10.23 12.08 17.50
N GLN A 22 -11.20 12.37 16.63
CA GLN A 22 -11.66 13.72 16.34
C GLN A 22 -12.87 14.16 17.22
N SER A 23 -13.16 13.41 18.30
CA SER A 23 -14.26 13.69 19.25
C SER A 23 -15.64 13.81 18.58
N ARG A 24 -15.90 13.00 17.54
CA ARG A 24 -17.19 12.96 16.83
C ARG A 24 -17.75 11.53 16.76
N ILE A 25 -19.05 11.41 16.57
CA ILE A 25 -19.72 10.13 16.38
C ILE A 25 -19.37 9.58 15.01
N GLY A 26 -18.74 8.41 14.97
CA GLY A 26 -18.34 7.73 13.73
C GLY A 26 -19.43 6.81 13.16
N PRO A 27 -19.33 6.46 11.87
CA PRO A 27 -20.25 5.51 11.24
C PRO A 27 -20.08 4.09 11.80
N PRO A 28 -21.05 3.18 11.57
CA PRO A 28 -20.88 1.77 11.91
C PRO A 28 -19.74 1.14 11.09
N VAL A 29 -19.10 0.09 11.63
CA VAL A 29 -17.96 -0.59 10.97
C VAL A 29 -18.37 -1.19 9.62
N THR A 30 -19.62 -1.54 9.43
CA THR A 30 -20.17 -2.09 8.18
C THR A 30 -20.46 -1.03 7.10
N GLN A 31 -20.27 0.26 7.40
CA GLN A 31 -20.63 1.35 6.49
C GLN A 31 -19.97 1.23 5.13
N THR A 32 -18.68 0.88 5.08
CA THR A 32 -17.95 0.74 3.81
C THR A 32 -18.55 -0.35 2.92
N ILE A 33 -19.09 -1.43 3.51
CA ILE A 33 -19.79 -2.48 2.76
C ILE A 33 -21.07 -1.90 2.14
N TYR A 34 -21.87 -1.18 2.92
CA TYR A 34 -23.10 -0.56 2.42
C TYR A 34 -22.81 0.51 1.35
N ASP A 35 -21.75 1.30 1.51
CA ASP A 35 -21.35 2.28 0.52
C ASP A 35 -21.00 1.61 -0.82
N LEU A 36 -20.21 0.54 -0.81
CA LEU A 36 -19.86 -0.22 -2.02
C LEU A 36 -21.09 -0.88 -2.66
N LEU A 37 -21.96 -1.52 -1.85
CA LEU A 37 -23.20 -2.12 -2.35
C LEU A 37 -24.13 -1.07 -2.96
N LYS A 38 -24.30 0.09 -2.33
CA LYS A 38 -25.09 1.20 -2.86
C LYS A 38 -24.56 1.70 -4.21
N LEU A 39 -23.25 1.81 -4.36
CA LEU A 39 -22.62 2.23 -5.60
C LEU A 39 -22.86 1.22 -6.74
N VAL A 40 -22.82 -0.08 -6.42
CA VAL A 40 -23.00 -1.14 -7.44
C VAL A 40 -24.48 -1.32 -7.80
N LEU A 41 -25.38 -1.29 -6.81
CA LEU A 41 -26.80 -1.70 -7.01
C LEU A 41 -27.75 -0.55 -7.30
N VAL A 42 -27.46 0.66 -6.79
CA VAL A 42 -28.43 1.75 -6.78
C VAL A 42 -28.00 2.92 -7.68
N LYS A 43 -26.69 3.18 -7.78
CA LYS A 43 -26.19 4.34 -8.52
C LYS A 43 -26.05 4.03 -10.00
N GLU A 44 -26.56 4.95 -10.84
CA GLU A 44 -26.42 4.88 -12.28
C GLU A 44 -24.98 5.25 -12.70
N ILE A 45 -24.56 4.66 -13.82
CA ILE A 45 -23.27 4.93 -14.45
C ILE A 45 -23.50 5.99 -15.52
N LYS A 46 -22.74 7.09 -15.46
CA LYS A 46 -22.66 8.00 -16.61
C LYS A 46 -21.80 7.35 -17.67
N THR A 47 -22.40 7.07 -18.83
CA THR A 47 -21.69 6.50 -19.97
C THR A 47 -20.72 7.53 -20.56
N GLN A 48 -19.44 7.19 -20.57
CA GLN A 48 -18.38 7.94 -21.24
C GLN A 48 -17.75 7.07 -22.32
N PRO A 49 -17.22 7.65 -23.41
CA PRO A 49 -16.59 6.85 -24.49
C PRO A 49 -15.42 5.98 -24.00
N THR A 50 -14.76 6.41 -22.94
CA THR A 50 -13.58 5.74 -22.33
C THR A 50 -13.91 4.71 -21.26
N ILE A 51 -15.20 4.51 -20.94
CA ILE A 51 -15.64 3.70 -19.81
C ILE A 51 -15.13 2.25 -19.86
N LEU A 52 -15.02 1.68 -21.05
CA LEU A 52 -14.51 0.32 -21.24
C LEU A 52 -13.05 0.19 -20.79
N TYR A 53 -12.20 1.16 -21.17
CA TYR A 53 -10.79 1.17 -20.77
C TYR A 53 -10.62 1.36 -19.26
N VAL A 54 -11.49 2.17 -18.65
CA VAL A 54 -11.53 2.37 -17.19
C VAL A 54 -11.91 1.06 -16.48
N TYR A 55 -12.93 0.33 -16.96
CA TYR A 55 -13.27 -0.97 -16.41
C TYR A 55 -12.14 -1.98 -16.56
N LEU A 56 -11.49 -2.05 -17.72
CA LEU A 56 -10.37 -2.95 -17.97
C LEU A 56 -9.18 -2.65 -17.04
N SER A 57 -8.84 -1.37 -16.84
CA SER A 57 -7.73 -0.99 -15.94
C SER A 57 -8.04 -1.31 -14.48
N LEU A 58 -9.25 -1.03 -13.99
CA LEU A 58 -9.65 -1.33 -12.62
C LEU A 58 -9.77 -2.84 -12.35
N THR A 59 -10.37 -3.58 -13.28
CA THR A 59 -10.49 -5.04 -13.14
C THR A 59 -9.12 -5.72 -13.18
N SER A 60 -8.22 -5.28 -14.07
CA SER A 60 -6.84 -5.77 -14.10
C SER A 60 -6.08 -5.47 -12.81
N SER A 61 -6.25 -4.26 -12.24
CA SER A 61 -5.68 -3.89 -10.95
C SER A 61 -6.16 -4.81 -9.81
N ILE A 62 -7.45 -5.13 -9.77
CA ILE A 62 -8.00 -6.03 -8.75
C ILE A 62 -7.49 -7.46 -8.93
N VAL A 63 -7.47 -7.98 -10.16
CA VAL A 63 -7.00 -9.36 -10.44
C VAL A 63 -5.53 -9.51 -10.10
N THR A 64 -4.67 -8.58 -10.55
CA THR A 64 -3.23 -8.61 -10.23
C THR A 64 -2.98 -8.40 -8.75
N GLY A 65 -3.79 -7.57 -8.08
CA GLY A 65 -3.72 -7.38 -6.63
C GLY A 65 -4.07 -8.66 -5.86
N LEU A 66 -5.12 -9.38 -6.23
CA LEU A 66 -5.47 -10.67 -5.63
C LEU A 66 -4.40 -11.73 -5.90
N ALA A 67 -3.80 -11.75 -7.08
CA ALA A 67 -2.68 -12.62 -7.40
C ALA A 67 -1.44 -12.28 -6.55
N SER A 68 -1.14 -10.99 -6.34
CA SER A 68 -0.06 -10.57 -5.42
C SER A 68 -0.29 -11.10 -3.99
N LEU A 69 -1.51 -10.99 -3.47
CA LEU A 69 -1.87 -11.54 -2.15
C LEU A 69 -1.66 -13.06 -2.06
N TYR A 70 -1.96 -13.78 -3.13
CA TYR A 70 -1.71 -15.23 -3.18
C TYR A 70 -0.22 -15.54 -3.01
N TYR A 71 0.67 -14.84 -3.74
CA TYR A 71 2.11 -15.05 -3.61
C TYR A 71 2.68 -14.58 -2.26
N ILE A 72 2.15 -13.51 -1.66
CA ILE A 72 2.52 -13.11 -0.30
C ILE A 72 2.19 -14.22 0.71
N THR A 73 1.05 -14.89 0.56
CA THR A 73 0.68 -16.00 1.45
C THR A 73 1.57 -17.22 1.25
N LEU A 74 1.94 -17.53 0.01
CA LEU A 74 2.92 -18.62 -0.28
C LEU A 74 4.27 -18.30 0.35
N TYR A 75 4.76 -17.05 0.21
CA TYR A 75 5.97 -16.60 0.86
C TYR A 75 5.91 -16.74 2.38
N ALA A 76 4.82 -16.32 3.01
CA ALA A 76 4.66 -16.44 4.46
C ALA A 76 4.66 -17.91 4.96
N LEU A 77 4.21 -18.84 4.12
CA LEU A 77 4.17 -20.27 4.45
C LEU A 77 5.49 -20.99 4.16
N ARG A 78 6.15 -20.69 3.04
CA ARG A 78 7.30 -21.43 2.52
C ARG A 78 8.64 -20.73 2.75
N GLY A 79 8.64 -19.41 2.80
CA GLY A 79 9.86 -18.60 2.89
C GLY A 79 10.65 -18.52 1.59
N ASP A 80 10.03 -18.90 0.45
CA ASP A 80 10.70 -18.86 -0.84
C ASP A 80 10.75 -17.40 -1.36
N GLN A 81 11.95 -16.91 -1.63
CA GLN A 81 12.15 -15.55 -2.14
C GLN A 81 11.47 -15.31 -3.49
N VAL A 82 11.41 -16.34 -4.33
CA VAL A 82 10.79 -16.24 -5.65
C VAL A 82 9.32 -15.84 -5.54
N ASP A 83 8.61 -16.40 -4.54
CA ASP A 83 7.21 -16.04 -4.27
C ASP A 83 7.07 -14.55 -3.92
N MET A 84 8.01 -13.99 -3.13
CA MET A 84 7.98 -12.56 -2.80
C MET A 84 8.30 -11.67 -4.02
N PHE A 85 9.24 -12.07 -4.87
CA PHE A 85 9.52 -11.32 -6.11
C PHE A 85 8.32 -11.33 -7.07
N TYR A 86 7.60 -12.44 -7.20
CA TYR A 86 6.35 -12.49 -7.95
C TYR A 86 5.28 -11.57 -7.32
N ALA A 87 5.17 -11.57 -5.99
CA ALA A 87 4.25 -10.66 -5.30
C ALA A 87 4.56 -9.19 -5.57
N LEU A 88 5.83 -8.80 -5.54
CA LEU A 88 6.29 -7.43 -5.82
C LEU A 88 6.03 -7.04 -7.29
N ALA A 89 6.33 -7.92 -8.24
CA ALA A 89 6.07 -7.68 -9.66
C ALA A 89 4.56 -7.47 -9.93
N LEU A 90 3.72 -8.32 -9.37
CA LEU A 90 2.26 -8.20 -9.48
C LEU A 90 1.73 -6.95 -8.77
N PHE A 91 2.31 -6.58 -7.64
CA PHE A 91 1.99 -5.33 -6.96
C PHE A 91 2.32 -4.12 -7.84
N ALA A 92 3.50 -4.08 -8.49
CA ALA A 92 3.86 -3.00 -9.41
C ALA A 92 2.87 -2.88 -10.59
N ILE A 93 2.38 -4.00 -11.13
CA ILE A 93 1.33 -3.99 -12.16
C ILE A 93 0.01 -3.45 -11.57
N THR A 94 -0.36 -3.87 -10.35
CA THR A 94 -1.57 -3.41 -9.67
C THR A 94 -1.59 -1.89 -9.50
N THR A 95 -0.49 -1.32 -9.03
CA THR A 95 -0.36 0.12 -8.83
C THR A 95 -0.33 0.88 -10.15
N SER A 96 0.43 0.41 -11.13
CA SER A 96 0.52 1.04 -12.45
C SER A 96 -0.85 1.07 -13.17
N THR A 97 -1.61 -0.03 -13.12
CA THR A 97 -2.95 -0.08 -13.73
C THR A 97 -3.95 0.81 -12.99
N HIS A 98 -3.86 0.92 -11.66
CA HIS A 98 -4.68 1.83 -10.88
C HIS A 98 -4.37 3.31 -11.21
N THR A 99 -3.09 3.69 -11.26
CA THR A 99 -2.66 5.09 -11.50
C THR A 99 -2.93 5.55 -12.94
N VAL A 100 -2.99 4.65 -13.92
CA VAL A 100 -3.38 4.98 -15.30
C VAL A 100 -4.86 5.30 -15.42
N THR A 101 -5.73 4.74 -14.57
CA THR A 101 -7.19 4.90 -14.65
C THR A 101 -7.65 6.36 -14.71
N PRO A 102 -7.24 7.28 -13.83
CA PRO A 102 -7.66 8.68 -13.87
C PRO A 102 -7.08 9.44 -15.08
N LEU A 103 -6.00 8.95 -15.70
CA LEU A 103 -5.40 9.57 -16.90
C LEU A 103 -6.17 9.27 -18.19
N ILE A 104 -6.97 8.20 -18.20
CA ILE A 104 -7.80 7.81 -19.37
C ILE A 104 -9.01 8.74 -19.53
N VAL A 105 -9.47 9.34 -18.43
CA VAL A 105 -10.70 10.12 -18.41
C VAL A 105 -10.43 11.55 -18.89
N PRO A 106 -11.25 12.11 -19.81
CA PRO A 106 -11.06 13.45 -20.37
C PRO A 106 -11.53 14.57 -19.39
N ASN A 107 -11.01 14.57 -18.17
CA ASN A 107 -11.28 15.60 -17.16
C ASN A 107 -9.96 16.18 -16.64
N PRO A 108 -9.76 17.52 -16.66
CA PRO A 108 -8.53 18.13 -16.22
C PRO A 108 -8.22 17.89 -14.72
N TYR A 109 -9.22 17.83 -13.86
CA TYR A 109 -9.01 17.54 -12.42
C TYR A 109 -8.56 16.10 -12.18
N SER A 110 -9.18 15.13 -12.87
CA SER A 110 -8.78 13.72 -12.81
C SER A 110 -7.36 13.53 -13.34
N PHE A 111 -7.04 14.19 -14.46
CA PHE A 111 -5.73 14.14 -15.08
C PHE A 111 -4.63 14.72 -14.16
N ILE A 112 -4.86 15.90 -13.56
CA ILE A 112 -3.92 16.52 -12.60
C ILE A 112 -3.73 15.61 -11.38
N GLY A 113 -4.83 15.07 -10.81
CA GLY A 113 -4.77 14.11 -9.70
C GLY A 113 -3.95 12.88 -10.05
N GLY A 114 -4.19 12.31 -11.25
CA GLY A 114 -3.45 11.16 -11.76
C GLY A 114 -1.94 11.43 -11.93
N ILE A 115 -1.55 12.58 -12.50
CA ILE A 115 -0.13 12.96 -12.61
C ILE A 115 0.53 13.07 -11.22
N ARG A 116 -0.16 13.68 -10.24
CA ARG A 116 0.35 13.79 -8.88
C ARG A 116 0.57 12.42 -8.24
N GLU A 117 -0.34 11.47 -8.47
CA GLU A 117 -0.18 10.10 -7.99
C GLU A 117 0.99 9.38 -8.68
N VAL A 118 1.15 9.53 -9.99
CA VAL A 118 2.29 8.95 -10.73
C VAL A 118 3.62 9.47 -10.20
N VAL A 119 3.77 10.79 -10.03
CA VAL A 119 5.03 11.39 -9.55
C VAL A 119 5.39 10.89 -8.16
N LEU A 120 4.43 10.84 -7.25
CA LEU A 120 4.66 10.29 -5.91
C LEU A 120 4.92 8.78 -5.97
N GLY A 121 4.15 8.05 -6.78
CA GLY A 121 4.21 6.61 -6.97
C GLY A 121 5.58 6.15 -7.47
N VAL A 122 6.13 6.77 -8.51
CA VAL A 122 7.44 6.40 -9.07
C VAL A 122 8.54 6.41 -8.01
N VAL A 123 8.60 7.46 -7.19
CA VAL A 123 9.59 7.57 -6.11
C VAL A 123 9.35 6.53 -5.02
N ASN A 124 8.10 6.39 -4.61
CA ASN A 124 7.74 5.54 -3.48
C ASN A 124 7.77 4.05 -3.82
N GLU A 125 7.30 3.64 -5.01
CA GLU A 125 7.28 2.24 -5.43
C GLU A 125 8.69 1.71 -5.66
N ALA A 126 9.58 2.51 -6.25
CA ALA A 126 10.99 2.15 -6.38
C ALA A 126 11.61 1.88 -5.00
N ALA A 127 11.37 2.74 -4.01
CA ALA A 127 11.86 2.56 -2.66
C ALA A 127 11.23 1.36 -1.95
N LEU A 128 9.93 1.13 -2.13
CA LEU A 128 9.21 0.01 -1.54
C LEU A 128 9.71 -1.33 -2.10
N ILE A 129 9.81 -1.45 -3.42
CA ILE A 129 10.29 -2.66 -4.07
C ILE A 129 11.75 -2.96 -3.68
N THR A 130 12.62 -1.96 -3.71
CA THR A 130 14.04 -2.15 -3.35
C THR A 130 14.21 -2.50 -1.88
N SER A 131 13.51 -1.82 -0.97
CA SER A 131 13.60 -2.10 0.46
C SER A 131 13.06 -3.49 0.82
N ILE A 132 11.90 -3.89 0.28
CA ILE A 132 11.36 -5.23 0.54
C ILE A 132 12.23 -6.32 -0.08
N SER A 133 12.77 -6.10 -1.29
CA SER A 133 13.70 -7.05 -1.93
C SER A 133 14.96 -7.23 -1.09
N LEU A 134 15.58 -6.17 -0.62
CA LEU A 134 16.72 -6.24 0.30
C LEU A 134 16.33 -6.94 1.60
N TYR A 135 15.18 -6.60 2.17
CA TYR A 135 14.72 -7.19 3.41
C TYR A 135 14.50 -8.71 3.30
N THR A 136 13.89 -9.19 2.21
CA THR A 136 13.69 -10.62 1.97
C THR A 136 14.99 -11.39 1.79
N ILE A 137 15.98 -10.78 1.10
CA ILE A 137 17.31 -11.36 0.94
C ILE A 137 18.00 -11.49 2.31
N MET A 138 17.92 -10.45 3.15
CA MET A 138 18.51 -10.44 4.49
C MET A 138 17.80 -11.37 5.48
N ALA A 139 16.51 -11.59 5.33
CA ALA A 139 15.69 -12.46 6.18
C ALA A 139 16.05 -13.94 6.03
N GLN A 140 16.86 -14.32 5.05
CA GLN A 140 17.34 -15.71 4.97
C GLN A 140 18.22 -16.06 6.17
N ARG A 141 17.90 -17.19 6.77
CA ARG A 141 18.47 -17.72 8.03
C ARG A 141 19.99 -17.77 8.12
N SER A 142 20.71 -17.72 7.01
CA SER A 142 22.16 -17.73 6.98
C SER A 142 22.81 -16.43 7.45
N MET A 143 22.16 -15.29 7.25
CA MET A 143 22.71 -13.97 7.61
C MET A 143 22.49 -13.60 9.08
N LEU A 144 21.39 -14.05 9.70
CA LEU A 144 21.07 -13.72 11.10
C LEU A 144 21.76 -14.62 12.14
N LYS A 145 22.42 -15.71 11.70
CA LYS A 145 23.18 -16.59 12.62
C LYS A 145 24.48 -15.95 13.12
N SER A 146 24.99 -14.91 12.45
CA SER A 146 26.10 -14.13 12.98
C SER A 146 25.52 -13.06 13.91
N THR A 147 25.84 -13.13 15.18
CA THR A 147 25.46 -12.21 16.28
C THR A 147 26.09 -10.83 16.12
N GLN A 148 26.20 -10.32 14.89
CA GLN A 148 26.83 -9.03 14.65
C GLN A 148 25.75 -7.94 14.66
N TRP A 149 25.84 -7.04 15.62
CA TRP A 149 24.97 -5.86 15.77
C TRP A 149 24.81 -5.06 14.47
N VAL A 150 25.84 -5.11 13.62
CA VAL A 150 25.91 -4.44 12.32
C VAL A 150 24.78 -4.92 11.38
N ILE A 151 24.53 -6.24 11.32
CA ILE A 151 23.44 -6.79 10.48
C ILE A 151 22.07 -6.36 11.02
N ILE A 152 21.90 -6.37 12.34
CA ILE A 152 20.64 -5.97 12.97
C ILE A 152 20.32 -4.53 12.63
N ILE A 153 21.33 -3.63 12.66
CA ILE A 153 21.16 -2.23 12.28
C ILE A 153 20.76 -2.11 10.80
N ALA A 154 21.44 -2.82 9.90
CA ALA A 154 21.11 -2.79 8.47
C ALA A 154 19.67 -3.28 8.20
N VAL A 155 19.29 -4.40 8.81
CA VAL A 155 17.93 -4.96 8.72
C VAL A 155 16.90 -3.97 9.25
N ALA A 156 17.16 -3.33 10.39
CA ALA A 156 16.27 -2.34 10.99
C ALA A 156 16.09 -1.10 10.09
N LEU A 157 17.16 -0.62 9.45
CA LEU A 157 17.10 0.51 8.51
C LEU A 157 16.27 0.16 7.26
N VAL A 158 16.47 -1.04 6.70
CA VAL A 158 15.69 -1.50 5.53
C VAL A 158 14.23 -1.71 5.91
N ALA A 159 13.95 -2.29 7.09
CA ALA A 159 12.59 -2.44 7.59
C ALA A 159 11.90 -1.08 7.82
N LEU A 160 12.63 -0.10 8.34
CA LEU A 160 12.13 1.26 8.51
C LEU A 160 11.78 1.91 7.17
N THR A 161 12.65 1.77 6.15
CA THR A 161 12.35 2.28 4.79
C THR A 161 11.13 1.61 4.19
N ALA A 162 11.01 0.28 4.30
CA ALA A 162 9.85 -0.46 3.85
C ALA A 162 8.56 -0.01 4.56
N PHE A 163 8.63 0.24 5.87
CA PHE A 163 7.49 0.70 6.67
C PHE A 163 7.04 2.11 6.24
N ILE A 164 7.96 3.07 6.07
CA ILE A 164 7.66 4.41 5.59
C ILE A 164 7.08 4.34 4.17
N ALA A 165 7.71 3.59 3.26
CA ALA A 165 7.23 3.45 1.89
C ALA A 165 5.84 2.81 1.81
N SER A 166 5.54 1.82 2.66
CA SER A 166 4.22 1.20 2.73
C SER A 166 3.14 2.16 3.26
N TYR A 167 3.50 3.05 4.19
CA TYR A 167 2.61 4.11 4.65
C TYR A 167 2.25 5.07 3.52
N VAL A 168 3.25 5.56 2.78
CA VAL A 168 3.06 6.46 1.62
C VAL A 168 2.23 5.77 0.53
N ALA A 169 2.53 4.51 0.19
CA ALA A 169 1.78 3.72 -0.79
C ALA A 169 0.32 3.46 -0.40
N SER A 170 -0.03 3.65 0.88
CA SER A 170 -1.42 3.51 1.34
C SER A 170 -2.28 4.74 1.05
N SER A 171 -1.75 5.78 0.38
CA SER A 171 -2.43 7.03 -0.01
C SER A 171 -3.25 7.61 1.14
N ARG A 172 -2.57 7.89 2.27
CA ARG A 172 -3.16 8.52 3.47
C ARG A 172 -2.50 9.87 3.73
N VAL A 173 -3.19 10.72 4.47
CA VAL A 173 -2.60 11.97 4.97
C VAL A 173 -1.27 11.65 5.68
N PRO A 174 -0.18 12.31 5.36
CA PRO A 174 0.02 13.54 4.56
C PRO A 174 0.16 13.35 3.03
N PHE A 175 0.12 12.12 2.52
CA PHE A 175 0.44 11.76 1.13
C PHE A 175 -0.80 11.47 0.26
N ASP A 176 -1.98 11.93 0.64
CA ASP A 176 -3.24 11.90 -0.13
C ASP A 176 -3.31 13.00 -1.20
N ILE A 177 -2.19 13.27 -1.87
CA ILE A 177 -1.98 14.44 -2.75
C ILE A 177 -2.85 14.35 -4.02
N ALA A 178 -3.11 13.13 -4.49
CA ALA A 178 -3.93 12.87 -5.67
C ALA A 178 -5.43 13.11 -5.43
N GLU A 179 -5.88 12.91 -4.18
CA GLU A 179 -7.28 13.01 -3.75
C GLU A 179 -7.58 14.36 -3.07
N ALA A 180 -6.66 15.31 -3.07
CA ALA A 180 -6.76 16.55 -2.32
C ALA A 180 -8.02 17.36 -2.67
N GLU A 181 -9.10 17.23 -1.88
CA GLU A 181 -10.38 17.90 -2.10
C GLU A 181 -10.27 19.41 -2.28
N PRO A 182 -9.50 20.16 -1.44
CA PRO A 182 -9.45 21.62 -1.56
C PRO A 182 -8.71 22.12 -2.80
N GLU A 183 -7.84 21.30 -3.42
CA GLU A 183 -7.03 21.72 -4.56
C GLU A 183 -7.54 21.21 -5.91
N VAL A 184 -8.00 19.95 -5.96
CA VAL A 184 -8.38 19.24 -7.20
C VAL A 184 -9.77 18.61 -7.12
N ALA A 185 -10.63 19.06 -6.20
CA ALA A 185 -12.02 18.60 -6.07
C ALA A 185 -12.14 17.06 -6.05
N SER A 186 -11.36 16.37 -5.20
CA SER A 186 -11.26 14.91 -5.12
C SER A 186 -10.53 14.22 -6.30
N GLY A 187 -9.92 14.98 -7.20
CA GLY A 187 -8.99 14.52 -8.25
C GLY A 187 -9.39 13.25 -8.96
N ILE A 188 -8.78 12.14 -8.60
CA ILE A 188 -8.96 10.83 -9.25
C ILE A 188 -10.38 10.26 -9.17
N PHE A 189 -11.24 10.74 -8.26
CA PHE A 189 -12.60 10.24 -8.08
C PHE A 189 -13.69 11.10 -8.73
N VAL A 190 -13.38 12.30 -9.20
CA VAL A 190 -14.36 13.32 -9.64
C VAL A 190 -15.32 12.81 -10.73
N GLU A 191 -14.81 12.03 -11.70
CA GLU A 191 -15.59 11.56 -12.84
C GLU A 191 -16.22 10.20 -12.64
N PHE A 192 -15.84 9.48 -11.59
CA PHE A 192 -16.32 8.12 -11.41
C PHE A 192 -17.66 8.10 -10.65
N SER A 193 -18.61 7.32 -11.15
CA SER A 193 -19.93 7.11 -10.54
C SER A 193 -20.31 5.63 -10.59
N GLY A 194 -21.28 5.24 -9.78
CA GLY A 194 -21.83 3.88 -9.79
C GLY A 194 -20.78 2.80 -9.55
N SER A 195 -20.85 1.72 -10.34
CA SER A 195 -19.95 0.55 -10.20
C SER A 195 -18.49 0.86 -10.49
N VAL A 196 -18.19 1.85 -11.36
CA VAL A 196 -16.80 2.28 -11.63
C VAL A 196 -16.16 2.87 -10.38
N LEU A 197 -16.89 3.76 -9.68
CA LEU A 197 -16.42 4.31 -8.41
C LEU A 197 -16.24 3.23 -7.34
N ALA A 198 -17.15 2.26 -7.28
CA ALA A 198 -17.03 1.14 -6.35
C ALA A 198 -15.76 0.31 -6.62
N LEU A 199 -15.46 -0.01 -7.88
CA LEU A 199 -14.25 -0.73 -8.26
C LEU A 199 -12.99 0.06 -7.94
N ASN A 200 -13.01 1.39 -8.15
CA ASN A 200 -11.86 2.26 -7.85
C ASN A 200 -11.58 2.31 -6.33
N ILE A 201 -12.61 2.53 -5.52
CA ILE A 201 -12.49 2.49 -4.04
C ILE A 201 -11.99 1.12 -3.58
N TYR A 202 -12.56 0.04 -4.13
CA TYR A 202 -12.15 -1.31 -3.76
C TYR A 202 -10.70 -1.61 -4.14
N SER A 203 -10.23 -1.21 -5.33
CA SER A 203 -8.84 -1.39 -5.74
C SER A 203 -7.87 -0.63 -4.83
N LEU A 204 -8.23 0.58 -4.38
CA LEU A 204 -7.46 1.35 -3.40
C LEU A 204 -7.39 0.63 -2.04
N LEU A 205 -8.51 0.09 -1.55
CA LEU A 205 -8.54 -0.67 -0.30
C LEU A 205 -7.70 -1.95 -0.38
N LEU A 206 -7.74 -2.63 -1.52
CA LEU A 206 -6.93 -3.81 -1.81
C LEU A 206 -5.43 -3.46 -1.81
N ARG A 207 -5.03 -2.38 -2.47
CA ARG A 207 -3.66 -1.84 -2.45
C ARG A 207 -3.19 -1.56 -1.02
N ARG A 208 -4.02 -0.93 -0.18
CA ARG A 208 -3.74 -0.68 1.23
C ARG A 208 -3.51 -1.96 2.03
N LEU A 209 -4.19 -3.05 1.70
CA LEU A 209 -3.97 -4.36 2.31
C LEU A 209 -2.64 -4.96 1.86
N ILE A 210 -2.38 -4.97 0.55
CA ILE A 210 -1.17 -5.56 -0.04
C ILE A 210 0.09 -4.94 0.54
N VAL A 211 0.20 -3.61 0.59
CA VAL A 211 1.42 -2.93 1.07
C VAL A 211 1.74 -3.25 2.53
N LYS A 212 0.72 -3.46 3.37
CA LYS A 212 0.94 -3.88 4.76
C LYS A 212 1.43 -5.31 4.85
N LEU A 213 0.83 -6.20 4.07
CA LEU A 213 1.24 -7.61 4.05
C LEU A 213 2.63 -7.79 3.45
N LEU A 214 3.02 -7.00 2.45
CA LEU A 214 4.38 -6.98 1.88
C LEU A 214 5.45 -6.65 2.95
N VAL A 215 5.13 -5.81 3.92
CA VAL A 215 6.05 -5.48 5.03
C VAL A 215 5.95 -6.50 6.16
N LEU A 216 4.73 -6.91 6.53
CA LEU A 216 4.51 -7.83 7.66
C LEU A 216 5.03 -9.25 7.39
N ALA A 217 4.85 -9.78 6.16
CA ALA A 217 5.23 -11.15 5.86
C ALA A 217 6.73 -11.41 6.08
N PRO A 218 7.68 -10.60 5.57
CA PRO A 218 9.10 -10.82 5.84
C PRO A 218 9.48 -10.51 7.29
N THR A 219 8.83 -9.53 7.96
CA THR A 219 9.13 -9.22 9.37
C THR A 219 8.75 -10.35 10.30
N VAL A 220 7.59 -10.93 10.13
CA VAL A 220 7.13 -12.08 10.92
C VAL A 220 7.91 -13.34 10.55
N GLY A 221 8.19 -13.55 9.26
CA GLY A 221 9.03 -14.65 8.79
C GLY A 221 10.42 -14.66 9.42
N LEU A 222 11.01 -13.47 9.62
CA LEU A 222 12.27 -13.29 10.32
C LEU A 222 12.22 -13.69 11.80
N LEU A 223 11.14 -13.30 12.49
CA LEU A 223 11.00 -13.47 13.95
C LEU A 223 10.49 -14.85 14.35
N TYR A 224 9.47 -15.35 13.65
CA TYR A 224 8.75 -16.59 13.99
C TYR A 224 9.01 -17.75 13.02
N GLY A 225 9.72 -17.47 11.93
CA GLY A 225 9.93 -18.45 10.85
C GLY A 225 8.74 -18.50 9.88
N PHE A 226 8.99 -19.16 8.74
CA PHE A 226 8.00 -19.33 7.67
C PHE A 226 7.17 -20.58 7.94
N SER A 227 5.92 -20.40 8.31
CA SER A 227 5.02 -21.48 8.73
C SER A 227 3.58 -21.01 8.81
N LEU A 228 2.65 -21.95 9.01
CA LEU A 228 1.25 -21.60 9.25
C LEU A 228 1.08 -20.69 10.49
N THR A 229 1.86 -20.93 11.54
CA THR A 229 1.85 -20.09 12.75
C THR A 229 2.33 -18.67 12.44
N GLY A 230 3.37 -18.52 11.62
CA GLY A 230 3.83 -17.21 11.12
C GLY A 230 2.73 -16.49 10.33
N LEU A 231 2.05 -17.16 9.43
CA LEU A 231 0.92 -16.59 8.69
C LEU A 231 -0.20 -16.11 9.62
N LEU A 232 -0.56 -16.89 10.65
CA LEU A 232 -1.57 -16.49 11.62
C LEU A 232 -1.14 -15.23 12.40
N VAL A 233 0.14 -15.12 12.77
CA VAL A 233 0.68 -13.91 13.40
C VAL A 233 0.62 -12.70 12.47
N VAL A 234 0.94 -12.86 11.18
CA VAL A 234 0.78 -11.79 10.16
C VAL A 234 -0.66 -11.29 10.11
N LEU A 235 -1.64 -12.21 10.06
CA LEU A 235 -3.06 -11.85 10.02
C LEU A 235 -3.54 -11.17 11.31
N LEU A 236 -2.99 -11.54 12.46
CA LEU A 236 -3.31 -10.94 13.75
C LEU A 236 -2.70 -9.53 13.89
N LEU A 237 -1.50 -9.30 13.36
CA LEU A 237 -0.82 -7.99 13.39
C LEU A 237 -1.38 -7.01 12.35
N LEU A 238 -2.05 -7.50 11.32
CA LEU A 238 -2.62 -6.66 10.26
C LEU A 238 -3.60 -5.58 10.77
N PRO A 239 -4.59 -5.87 11.63
CA PRO A 239 -5.44 -4.82 12.21
C PRO A 239 -4.66 -3.80 13.02
N ALA A 240 -3.63 -4.23 13.77
CA ALA A 240 -2.80 -3.33 14.56
C ALA A 240 -2.04 -2.33 13.67
N THR A 241 -1.40 -2.80 12.60
CA THR A 241 -0.73 -1.92 11.61
C THR A 241 -1.72 -1.03 10.87
N TRP A 242 -2.94 -1.50 10.62
CA TRP A 242 -3.98 -0.68 10.01
C TRP A 242 -4.39 0.47 10.92
N VAL A 243 -4.57 0.20 12.21
CA VAL A 243 -4.90 1.19 13.24
C VAL A 243 -3.75 2.20 13.42
N THR A 244 -2.49 1.74 13.49
CA THR A 244 -1.33 2.65 13.60
C THR A 244 -1.24 3.61 12.41
N TYR A 245 -1.48 3.15 11.18
CA TYR A 245 -1.50 4.03 10.01
C TYR A 245 -2.67 5.02 10.05
N ALA A 246 -3.82 4.59 10.56
CA ALA A 246 -4.98 5.47 10.74
C ALA A 246 -4.72 6.56 11.78
N THR A 247 -4.08 6.23 12.90
CA THR A 247 -3.73 7.21 13.95
C THR A 247 -2.69 8.23 13.46
N VAL A 248 -1.65 7.76 12.76
CA VAL A 248 -0.64 8.64 12.15
C VAL A 248 -1.31 9.62 11.16
N ALA A 249 -2.26 9.15 10.35
CA ALA A 249 -2.98 9.98 9.40
C ALA A 249 -3.88 11.05 10.06
N VAL A 250 -4.29 10.88 11.33
CA VAL A 250 -5.05 11.89 12.07
C VAL A 250 -4.15 12.96 12.69
N ILE A 251 -2.93 12.57 13.10
CA ILE A 251 -1.98 13.44 13.77
C ILE A 251 -1.24 14.34 12.78
N LEU A 252 -0.93 13.83 11.58
CA LEU A 252 -0.16 14.55 10.57
C LEU A 252 -1.06 15.45 9.72
N GLY A 253 -0.57 16.65 9.41
CA GLY A 253 -1.16 17.54 8.42
C GLY A 253 -0.77 17.15 6.99
N ARG A 254 -1.47 17.67 5.95
CA ARG A 254 -1.16 17.40 4.54
C ARG A 254 0.21 17.96 4.15
N SER A 255 0.92 17.20 3.32
CA SER A 255 2.19 17.64 2.70
C SER A 255 1.93 18.43 1.41
N ARG A 256 2.89 19.29 1.05
CA ARG A 256 2.84 20.01 -0.23
C ARG A 256 3.22 19.09 -1.37
N VAL A 257 2.57 19.26 -2.51
CA VAL A 257 2.70 18.42 -3.71
C VAL A 257 4.12 18.43 -4.28
N ASP A 258 4.76 19.60 -4.30
CA ASP A 258 6.09 19.85 -4.84
C ASP A 258 7.21 19.31 -3.92
N VAL A 259 7.02 19.37 -2.61
CA VAL A 259 8.05 19.04 -1.62
C VAL A 259 8.05 17.55 -1.25
N ALA A 260 6.87 16.92 -1.20
CA ALA A 260 6.73 15.54 -0.74
C ALA A 260 7.57 14.52 -1.52
N PRO A 261 7.54 14.45 -2.88
CA PRO A 261 8.34 13.47 -3.61
C PRO A 261 9.84 13.66 -3.42
N LEU A 262 10.30 14.93 -3.37
CA LEU A 262 11.73 15.26 -3.22
C LEU A 262 12.25 14.90 -1.82
N THR A 263 11.47 15.18 -0.77
CA THR A 263 11.85 14.83 0.61
C THR A 263 11.87 13.33 0.82
N LEU A 264 10.88 12.61 0.29
CA LEU A 264 10.83 11.15 0.34
C LEU A 264 12.01 10.53 -0.42
N ALA A 265 12.31 11.01 -1.62
CA ALA A 265 13.47 10.53 -2.38
C ALA A 265 14.77 10.66 -1.59
N LYS A 266 15.01 11.82 -0.95
CA LYS A 266 16.19 12.04 -0.09
C LYS A 266 16.23 11.04 1.08
N ILE A 267 15.11 10.87 1.79
CA ILE A 267 15.01 9.95 2.93
C ILE A 267 15.29 8.51 2.49
N TYR A 268 14.65 8.05 1.41
CA TYR A 268 14.80 6.68 0.93
C TYR A 268 16.22 6.40 0.45
N ILE A 269 16.79 7.29 -0.37
CA ILE A 269 18.16 7.14 -0.88
C ILE A 269 19.15 7.08 0.29
N THR A 270 19.04 7.98 1.28
CA THR A 270 19.96 7.98 2.42
C THR A 270 19.85 6.70 3.26
N LEU A 271 18.64 6.25 3.58
CA LEU A 271 18.44 5.04 4.39
C LEU A 271 18.91 3.77 3.66
N ILE A 272 18.61 3.64 2.37
CA ILE A 272 19.02 2.50 1.56
C ILE A 272 20.54 2.49 1.37
N LEU A 273 21.17 3.63 1.07
CA LEU A 273 22.64 3.71 0.93
C LEU A 273 23.35 3.36 2.23
N ILE A 274 22.88 3.87 3.38
CA ILE A 274 23.47 3.53 4.68
C ILE A 274 23.33 2.02 4.93
N SER A 275 22.18 1.41 4.64
CA SER A 275 21.98 -0.02 4.84
C SER A 275 22.90 -0.87 3.95
N ILE A 276 23.08 -0.49 2.69
CA ILE A 276 23.98 -1.18 1.75
C ILE A 276 25.44 -1.02 2.17
N THR A 277 25.87 0.18 2.56
CA THR A 277 27.25 0.40 3.04
C THR A 277 27.57 -0.41 4.28
N VAL A 278 26.64 -0.50 5.22
CA VAL A 278 26.77 -1.33 6.43
C VAL A 278 26.95 -2.81 6.05
N LEU A 279 26.19 -3.31 5.07
CA LEU A 279 26.30 -4.69 4.58
C LEU A 279 27.64 -4.94 3.86
N LEU A 280 28.09 -4.01 3.01
CA LEU A 280 29.34 -4.14 2.29
C LEU A 280 30.55 -4.16 3.24
N VAL A 281 30.58 -3.27 4.24
CA VAL A 281 31.63 -3.28 5.27
C VAL A 281 31.73 -4.65 5.94
N GLN A 282 30.58 -5.26 6.24
CA GLN A 282 30.58 -6.57 6.88
C GLN A 282 31.04 -7.71 5.94
N ALA A 283 30.80 -7.60 4.64
CA ALA A 283 31.25 -8.61 3.68
C ALA A 283 32.78 -8.60 3.50
N TYR A 284 33.46 -7.49 3.86
CA TYR A 284 34.91 -7.34 3.77
C TYR A 284 35.65 -7.56 5.12
N VAL A 285 34.95 -7.60 6.22
CA VAL A 285 35.46 -7.91 7.56
C VAL A 285 35.13 -9.36 7.95
#